data_1c86c9808eacc76edcaf2784d3a87403
#
_entry.id   1c86c9808eacc76edcaf2784d3a87403
#
_cell.length_a   1.000
_cell.length_b   1.000
_cell.length_c   1.000
_cell.angle_alpha   90.00
_cell.angle_beta   90.00
_cell.angle_gamma   90.00
#
_symmetry.space_group_name_H-M   'P 1'
#
loop_
_entity.id
_entity.type
_entity.pdbx_description
1 polymer ?
#
loop_
_entity_poly.entity_id
_entity_poly.type
_entity_poly.pdbx_seq_one_letter_code
_entity_poly.pdbx_strand_id
1 'polypeptide(L)'
;IAGPEDEDPDYATDCRSLVQGLGLSDHVKFLGFQRIDELLPKVGLLVLSSISEALPLVILEGYAAGVPCVSTDVGSCRQLVEGLGPIDRSIGVSGEIVGIANPTALANAIVGLLSNPERWYAAQAAGITRVERYYTQEQMFSRYRSVYQTCLTKSGELTVNASCPRGKH
;
A
#
# COMPACT_ATOMS: atom_id res chain seq x y z
N ILE A 1 1.83 -15.48 6.61
CA ILE A 1 1.97 -14.15 7.23
C ILE A 1 3.45 -13.79 7.15
N ALA A 2 3.78 -12.65 6.55
CA ALA A 2 5.12 -12.13 6.45
C ALA A 2 5.19 -10.79 7.20
N GLY A 3 6.25 -10.56 7.95
CA GLY A 3 6.51 -9.36 8.74
C GLY A 3 7.41 -9.65 9.93
N PRO A 4 8.02 -8.64 10.53
CA PRO A 4 8.82 -8.80 11.74
C PRO A 4 7.93 -9.22 12.92
N GLU A 5 8.40 -10.15 13.74
CA GLU A 5 7.69 -10.63 14.93
C GLU A 5 8.25 -10.01 16.21
N ASP A 6 9.40 -9.38 16.11
CA ASP A 6 10.15 -8.75 17.21
C ASP A 6 9.65 -7.33 17.56
N GLU A 7 8.84 -6.73 16.71
CA GLU A 7 8.21 -5.43 16.99
C GLU A 7 7.12 -5.55 18.10
N ASP A 8 6.37 -6.65 18.13
CA ASP A 8 5.37 -6.97 19.15
C ASP A 8 5.33 -8.50 19.38
N PRO A 9 6.22 -9.04 20.22
CA PRO A 9 6.31 -10.48 20.46
C PRO A 9 5.07 -11.08 21.13
N ASP A 10 4.37 -10.30 21.95
CA ASP A 10 3.15 -10.77 22.63
C ASP A 10 2.02 -10.95 21.61
N TYR A 11 1.82 -9.96 20.73
CA TYR A 11 0.86 -10.07 19.64
C TYR A 11 1.19 -11.20 18.67
N ALA A 12 2.46 -11.40 18.33
CA ALA A 12 2.90 -12.52 17.49
C ALA A 12 2.57 -13.88 18.17
N THR A 13 2.75 -13.99 19.47
CA THR A 13 2.42 -15.19 20.26
C THR A 13 0.91 -15.43 20.27
N ASP A 14 0.10 -14.39 20.46
CA ASP A 14 -1.36 -14.48 20.41
C ASP A 14 -1.86 -14.96 19.04
N CYS A 15 -1.29 -14.42 17.97
CA CYS A 15 -1.62 -14.86 16.59
C CYS A 15 -1.29 -16.35 16.38
N ARG A 16 -0.14 -16.83 16.85
CA ARG A 16 0.23 -18.26 16.75
C ARG A 16 -0.71 -19.14 17.57
N SER A 17 -1.05 -18.72 18.78
CA SER A 17 -1.98 -19.42 19.66
C SER A 17 -3.38 -19.52 19.03
N LEU A 18 -3.84 -18.44 18.39
CA LEU A 18 -5.10 -18.44 17.66
C LEU A 18 -5.10 -19.41 16.48
N VAL A 19 -4.04 -19.41 15.68
CA VAL A 19 -3.88 -20.36 14.56
C VAL A 19 -3.92 -21.80 15.06
N GLN A 20 -3.23 -22.10 16.15
CA GLN A 20 -3.24 -23.44 16.77
C GLN A 20 -4.62 -23.79 17.33
N GLY A 21 -5.25 -22.87 18.06
CA GLY A 21 -6.58 -23.09 18.64
C GLY A 21 -7.67 -23.31 17.59
N LEU A 22 -7.52 -22.77 16.41
CA LEU A 22 -8.42 -22.96 15.27
C LEU A 22 -8.06 -24.21 14.40
N GLY A 23 -7.00 -24.94 14.72
CA GLY A 23 -6.55 -26.09 13.95
C GLY A 23 -6.01 -25.74 12.56
N LEU A 24 -5.47 -24.53 12.39
CA LEU A 24 -5.00 -23.99 11.08
C LEU A 24 -3.48 -24.10 10.90
N SER A 25 -2.74 -24.80 11.75
CA SER A 25 -1.28 -24.85 11.73
C SER A 25 -0.69 -25.36 10.42
N ASP A 26 -1.38 -26.23 9.69
CA ASP A 26 -0.95 -26.72 8.39
C ASP A 26 -1.25 -25.73 7.24
N HIS A 27 -2.11 -24.75 7.47
CA HIS A 27 -2.57 -23.79 6.46
C HIS A 27 -1.98 -22.40 6.62
N VAL A 28 -1.57 -22.02 7.83
CA VAL A 28 -1.02 -20.68 8.14
C VAL A 28 0.46 -20.81 8.50
N LYS A 29 1.31 -20.13 7.77
CA LYS A 29 2.75 -20.07 8.02
C LYS A 29 3.16 -18.66 8.40
N PHE A 30 3.90 -18.53 9.49
CA PHE A 30 4.57 -17.31 9.89
C PHE A 30 5.99 -17.32 9.31
N LEU A 31 6.28 -16.39 8.42
CA LEU A 31 7.52 -16.39 7.63
C LEU A 31 8.58 -15.45 8.19
N GLY A 32 8.23 -14.64 9.21
CA GLY A 32 9.10 -13.57 9.69
C GLY A 32 9.37 -12.52 8.61
N PHE A 33 10.47 -11.81 8.76
CA PHE A 33 10.90 -10.85 7.74
C PHE A 33 11.23 -11.57 6.43
N GLN A 34 10.66 -11.07 5.33
CA GLN A 34 10.90 -11.61 3.99
C GLN A 34 11.36 -10.51 3.03
N ARG A 35 12.20 -10.87 2.08
CA ARG A 35 12.48 -10.02 0.93
C ARG A 35 11.26 -10.03 0.00
N ILE A 36 10.73 -8.85 -0.26
CA ILE A 36 9.47 -8.69 -1.00
C ILE A 36 9.61 -9.15 -2.46
N ASP A 37 10.76 -8.90 -3.08
CA ASP A 37 11.10 -9.30 -4.45
C ASP A 37 11.19 -10.83 -4.63
N GLU A 38 11.49 -11.57 -3.55
CA GLU A 38 11.53 -13.03 -3.55
C GLU A 38 10.18 -13.67 -3.17
N LEU A 39 9.38 -12.95 -2.40
CA LEU A 39 8.10 -13.45 -1.90
C LEU A 39 6.96 -13.22 -2.89
N LEU A 40 6.79 -12.00 -3.41
CA LEU A 40 5.64 -11.63 -4.24
C LEU A 40 5.44 -12.50 -5.49
N PRO A 41 6.48 -12.98 -6.19
CA PRO A 41 6.29 -13.89 -7.33
C PRO A 41 5.61 -15.22 -6.99
N LYS A 42 5.51 -15.56 -5.69
CA LYS A 42 4.89 -16.80 -5.19
C LYS A 42 3.50 -16.56 -4.59
N VAL A 43 3.04 -15.31 -4.61
CA VAL A 43 1.78 -14.89 -3.96
C VAL A 43 0.70 -14.68 -5.00
N GLY A 44 -0.44 -15.33 -4.83
CA GLY A 44 -1.61 -15.16 -5.70
C GLY A 44 -2.52 -14.00 -5.30
N LEU A 45 -2.45 -13.55 -4.04
CA LEU A 45 -3.24 -12.46 -3.51
C LEU A 45 -2.55 -11.84 -2.31
N LEU A 46 -2.43 -10.52 -2.30
CA LEU A 46 -1.97 -9.77 -1.13
C LEU A 46 -3.17 -9.43 -0.24
N VAL A 47 -3.03 -9.66 1.06
CA VAL A 47 -4.04 -9.29 2.05
C VAL A 47 -3.43 -8.33 3.06
N LEU A 48 -3.99 -7.13 3.18
CA LEU A 48 -3.59 -6.11 4.15
C LEU A 48 -4.74 -5.86 5.12
N SER A 49 -4.62 -6.36 6.35
CA SER A 49 -5.65 -6.26 7.40
C SER A 49 -5.37 -5.17 8.43
N SER A 50 -4.53 -4.20 8.11
CA SER A 50 -4.13 -3.11 8.99
C SER A 50 -5.31 -2.30 9.50
N ILE A 51 -5.17 -1.76 10.70
CA ILE A 51 -6.14 -0.82 11.30
C ILE A 51 -5.74 0.64 11.08
N SER A 52 -4.50 0.89 10.66
CA SER A 52 -3.97 2.22 10.36
C SER A 52 -2.86 2.12 9.33
N GLU A 53 -2.95 2.92 8.30
CA GLU A 53 -1.94 3.08 7.26
C GLU A 53 -1.91 4.54 6.80
N ALA A 54 -0.77 4.98 6.23
CA ALA A 54 -0.73 6.22 5.46
C ALA A 54 -0.82 5.90 3.96
N LEU A 55 0.27 5.39 3.39
CA LEU A 55 0.38 4.88 2.02
C LEU A 55 1.11 3.54 2.07
N PRO A 56 0.42 2.40 2.06
CA PRO A 56 1.06 1.10 2.18
C PRO A 56 1.81 0.73 0.90
N LEU A 57 3.15 0.80 0.95
CA LEU A 57 4.00 0.50 -0.20
C LEU A 57 3.87 -0.95 -0.66
N VAL A 58 3.58 -1.87 0.26
CA VAL A 58 3.39 -3.29 -0.06
C VAL A 58 2.28 -3.54 -1.08
N ILE A 59 1.24 -2.70 -1.13
CA ILE A 59 0.20 -2.76 -2.17
C ILE A 59 0.79 -2.39 -3.53
N LEU A 60 1.59 -1.33 -3.61
CA LEU A 60 2.24 -0.90 -4.85
C LEU A 60 3.27 -1.92 -5.33
N GLU A 61 4.02 -2.51 -4.42
CA GLU A 61 4.97 -3.60 -4.70
C GLU A 61 4.22 -4.85 -5.19
N GLY A 62 3.08 -5.19 -4.57
CA GLY A 62 2.18 -6.25 -5.03
C GLY A 62 1.72 -6.00 -6.46
N TYR A 63 1.23 -4.82 -6.77
CA TYR A 63 0.79 -4.47 -8.12
C TYR A 63 1.92 -4.50 -9.15
N ALA A 64 3.11 -4.04 -8.79
CA ALA A 64 4.29 -4.13 -9.65
C ALA A 64 4.69 -5.59 -9.95
N ALA A 65 4.43 -6.51 -9.02
CA ALA A 65 4.62 -7.94 -9.20
C ALA A 65 3.40 -8.66 -9.84
N GLY A 66 2.35 -7.92 -10.18
CA GLY A 66 1.13 -8.47 -10.75
C GLY A 66 0.22 -9.19 -9.75
N VAL A 67 0.28 -8.82 -8.47
CA VAL A 67 -0.51 -9.43 -7.39
C VAL A 67 -1.65 -8.49 -6.99
N PRO A 68 -2.92 -8.87 -7.19
CA PRO A 68 -4.07 -8.13 -6.68
C PRO A 68 -4.10 -8.06 -5.15
N CYS A 69 -4.87 -7.12 -4.60
CA CYS A 69 -4.92 -6.88 -3.17
C CYS A 69 -6.35 -6.92 -2.61
N VAL A 70 -6.51 -7.50 -1.42
CA VAL A 70 -7.68 -7.26 -0.55
C VAL A 70 -7.19 -6.50 0.68
N SER A 71 -7.77 -5.33 0.94
CA SER A 71 -7.30 -4.45 2.02
C SER A 71 -8.44 -3.89 2.84
N THR A 72 -8.15 -3.60 4.10
CA THR A 72 -9.00 -2.75 4.94
C THR A 72 -9.03 -1.31 4.42
N ASP A 73 -10.13 -0.61 4.66
CA ASP A 73 -10.36 0.78 4.25
C ASP A 73 -9.67 1.76 5.22
N VAL A 74 -8.35 1.85 5.11
CA VAL A 74 -7.52 2.72 5.95
C VAL A 74 -6.52 3.51 5.10
N GLY A 75 -6.23 4.74 5.50
CA GLY A 75 -5.29 5.62 4.79
C GLY A 75 -5.61 5.74 3.30
N SER A 76 -4.63 5.47 2.46
CA SER A 76 -4.77 5.52 0.99
C SER A 76 -5.19 4.19 0.35
N CYS A 77 -5.52 3.15 1.12
CA CYS A 77 -5.84 1.82 0.57
C CYS A 77 -6.95 1.87 -0.48
N ARG A 78 -8.07 2.56 -0.18
CA ARG A 78 -9.17 2.73 -1.15
C ARG A 78 -8.71 3.41 -2.45
N GLN A 79 -7.90 4.45 -2.34
CA GLN A 79 -7.34 5.15 -3.51
C GLN A 79 -6.46 4.21 -4.34
N LEU A 80 -5.64 3.37 -3.71
CA LEU A 80 -4.77 2.42 -4.41
C LEU A 80 -5.57 1.33 -5.12
N VAL A 81 -6.68 0.87 -4.53
CA VAL A 81 -7.51 -0.20 -5.09
C VAL A 81 -8.50 0.31 -6.13
N GLU A 82 -9.24 1.38 -5.84
CA GLU A 82 -10.33 1.89 -6.69
C GLU A 82 -9.89 3.02 -7.65
N GLY A 83 -8.75 3.66 -7.37
CA GLY A 83 -8.25 4.81 -8.13
C GLY A 83 -8.67 6.17 -7.57
N LEU A 84 -7.86 7.19 -7.86
CA LEU A 84 -8.06 8.58 -7.48
C LEU A 84 -8.60 9.39 -8.68
N GLY A 85 -9.87 9.74 -8.62
CA GLY A 85 -10.53 10.54 -9.65
C GLY A 85 -10.95 9.73 -10.89
N PRO A 86 -11.67 10.36 -11.84
CA PRO A 86 -12.34 9.63 -12.93
C PRO A 86 -11.40 8.86 -13.85
N ILE A 87 -10.24 9.47 -14.20
CA ILE A 87 -9.29 8.88 -15.15
C ILE A 87 -8.61 7.65 -14.55
N ASP A 88 -8.21 7.70 -13.28
CA ASP A 88 -7.60 6.55 -12.60
C ASP A 88 -8.65 5.43 -12.37
N ARG A 89 -9.86 5.79 -11.97
CA ARG A 89 -10.96 4.83 -11.80
C ARG A 89 -11.36 4.12 -13.09
N SER A 90 -11.15 4.75 -14.25
CA SER A 90 -11.42 4.11 -15.55
C SER A 90 -10.46 2.96 -15.89
N ILE A 91 -9.34 2.82 -15.17
CA ILE A 91 -8.44 1.67 -15.27
C ILE A 91 -9.12 0.39 -14.75
N GLY A 92 -10.04 0.53 -13.81
CA GLY A 92 -10.71 -0.57 -13.10
C GLY A 92 -10.22 -0.70 -11.66
N VAL A 93 -10.77 -1.68 -10.95
CA VAL A 93 -10.39 -1.97 -9.57
C VAL A 93 -9.27 -3.01 -9.53
N SER A 94 -8.28 -2.81 -8.69
CA SER A 94 -7.11 -3.70 -8.56
C SER A 94 -7.21 -4.66 -7.36
N GLY A 95 -8.40 -4.85 -6.85
CA GLY A 95 -8.67 -5.71 -5.69
C GLY A 95 -10.01 -5.41 -5.03
N GLU A 96 -10.07 -5.58 -3.71
CA GLU A 96 -11.27 -5.34 -2.89
C GLU A 96 -10.93 -4.51 -1.65
N ILE A 97 -11.85 -3.65 -1.24
CA ILE A 97 -11.76 -2.88 0.01
C ILE A 97 -12.86 -3.32 0.96
N VAL A 98 -12.48 -3.58 2.20
CA VAL A 98 -13.41 -3.99 3.28
C VAL A 98 -13.28 -3.09 4.50
N GLY A 99 -14.33 -3.04 5.33
CA GLY A 99 -14.26 -2.31 6.60
C GLY A 99 -13.24 -2.92 7.57
N ILE A 100 -12.64 -2.08 8.42
CA ILE A 100 -11.77 -2.51 9.52
C ILE A 100 -12.52 -3.43 10.51
N ALA A 101 -11.77 -4.30 11.19
CA ALA A 101 -12.30 -5.21 12.21
C ALA A 101 -13.48 -6.08 11.71
N ASN A 102 -13.51 -6.41 10.43
CA ASN A 102 -14.53 -7.27 9.85
C ASN A 102 -13.91 -8.50 9.16
N PRO A 103 -13.53 -9.53 9.93
CA PRO A 103 -12.86 -10.72 9.39
C PRO A 103 -13.74 -11.50 8.40
N THR A 104 -15.07 -11.49 8.61
CA THR A 104 -16.01 -12.16 7.70
C THR A 104 -16.03 -11.47 6.33
N ALA A 105 -16.11 -10.14 6.29
CA ALA A 105 -16.06 -9.41 5.03
C ALA A 105 -14.69 -9.61 4.32
N LEU A 106 -13.59 -9.61 5.09
CA LEU A 106 -12.26 -9.87 4.56
C LEU A 106 -12.16 -11.26 3.93
N ALA A 107 -12.63 -12.30 4.64
CA ALA A 107 -12.64 -13.66 4.14
C ALA A 107 -13.49 -13.80 2.86
N ASN A 108 -14.70 -13.21 2.85
CA ASN A 108 -15.58 -13.24 1.68
C ASN A 108 -14.95 -12.54 0.46
N ALA A 109 -14.28 -11.40 0.65
CA ALA A 109 -13.56 -10.70 -0.41
C ALA A 109 -12.41 -11.54 -0.97
N ILE A 110 -11.62 -12.18 -0.10
CA ILE A 110 -10.53 -13.10 -0.50
C ILE A 110 -11.08 -14.24 -1.34
N VAL A 111 -12.08 -14.95 -0.81
CA VAL A 111 -12.69 -16.09 -1.51
C VAL A 111 -13.33 -15.64 -2.82
N GLY A 112 -14.06 -14.54 -2.81
CA GLY A 112 -14.73 -14.00 -4.00
C GLY A 112 -13.78 -13.65 -5.13
N LEU A 113 -12.62 -13.09 -4.79
CA LEU A 113 -11.61 -12.73 -5.80
C LEU A 113 -10.86 -13.98 -6.30
N LEU A 114 -10.45 -14.88 -5.42
CA LEU A 114 -9.73 -16.10 -5.80
C LEU A 114 -10.60 -17.12 -6.54
N SER A 115 -11.90 -17.14 -6.29
CA SER A 115 -12.84 -18.05 -6.96
C SER A 115 -13.31 -17.58 -8.34
N ASN A 116 -12.91 -16.36 -8.75
CA ASN A 116 -13.31 -15.79 -10.04
C ASN A 116 -12.07 -15.36 -10.83
N PRO A 117 -11.56 -16.22 -11.72
CA PRO A 117 -10.36 -15.93 -12.51
C PRO A 117 -10.48 -14.66 -13.36
N GLU A 118 -11.63 -14.37 -13.94
CA GLU A 118 -11.82 -13.16 -14.75
C GLU A 118 -11.64 -11.89 -13.92
N ARG A 119 -12.24 -11.85 -12.72
CA ARG A 119 -12.07 -10.73 -11.79
C ARG A 119 -10.63 -10.62 -11.31
N TRP A 120 -9.99 -11.75 -11.02
CA TRP A 120 -8.60 -11.78 -10.59
C TRP A 120 -7.67 -11.21 -11.67
N TYR A 121 -7.78 -11.65 -12.93
CA TYR A 121 -6.97 -11.14 -14.03
C TYR A 121 -7.28 -9.68 -14.34
N ALA A 122 -8.52 -9.25 -14.25
CA ALA A 122 -8.88 -7.84 -14.40
C ALA A 122 -8.24 -6.97 -13.30
N ALA A 123 -8.26 -7.43 -12.05
CA ALA A 123 -7.64 -6.75 -10.92
C ALA A 123 -6.11 -6.68 -11.05
N GLN A 124 -5.48 -7.76 -11.51
CA GLN A 124 -4.06 -7.80 -11.84
C GLN A 124 -3.69 -6.74 -12.88
N ALA A 125 -4.38 -6.74 -14.02
CA ALA A 125 -4.13 -5.78 -15.10
C ALA A 125 -4.33 -4.34 -14.65
N ALA A 126 -5.37 -4.07 -13.86
CA ALA A 126 -5.63 -2.75 -13.30
C ALA A 126 -4.52 -2.32 -12.33
N GLY A 127 -4.04 -3.21 -11.46
CA GLY A 127 -2.94 -2.94 -10.53
C GLY A 127 -1.64 -2.58 -11.23
N ILE A 128 -1.21 -3.40 -12.19
CA ILE A 128 0.00 -3.16 -13.00
C ILE A 128 -0.11 -1.79 -13.69
N THR A 129 -1.20 -1.56 -14.42
CA THR A 129 -1.42 -0.31 -15.15
C THR A 129 -1.38 0.91 -14.22
N ARG A 130 -1.97 0.80 -13.03
CA ARG A 130 -2.02 1.89 -12.05
C ARG A 130 -0.63 2.23 -11.52
N VAL A 131 0.18 1.23 -11.15
CA VAL A 131 1.55 1.44 -10.69
C VAL A 131 2.41 2.08 -11.77
N GLU A 132 2.40 1.55 -12.97
CA GLU A 132 3.17 2.10 -14.09
C GLU A 132 2.78 3.53 -14.41
N ARG A 133 1.49 3.85 -14.32
CA ARG A 133 0.98 5.17 -14.70
C ARG A 133 1.17 6.25 -13.65
N TYR A 134 1.15 5.91 -12.35
CA TYR A 134 1.05 6.92 -11.30
C TYR A 134 2.07 6.80 -10.16
N TYR A 135 2.72 5.64 -10.00
CA TYR A 135 3.51 5.34 -8.80
C TYR A 135 4.93 4.88 -9.11
N THR A 136 5.48 5.26 -10.26
CA THR A 136 6.88 4.95 -10.56
C THR A 136 7.84 5.79 -9.73
N GLN A 137 9.03 5.26 -9.47
CA GLN A 137 10.09 5.97 -8.75
C GLN A 137 10.49 7.28 -9.45
N GLU A 138 10.51 7.29 -10.78
CA GLU A 138 10.82 8.49 -11.57
C GLU A 138 9.79 9.61 -11.35
N GLN A 139 8.51 9.26 -11.32
CA GLN A 139 7.44 10.23 -11.04
C GLN A 139 7.54 10.76 -9.62
N MET A 140 7.83 9.91 -8.65
CA MET A 140 8.06 10.33 -7.27
C MET A 140 9.23 11.33 -7.20
N PHE A 141 10.38 11.00 -7.77
CA PHE A 141 11.53 11.91 -7.78
C PHE A 141 11.25 13.22 -8.50
N SER A 142 10.53 13.18 -9.61
CA SER A 142 10.12 14.39 -10.33
C SER A 142 9.27 15.33 -9.47
N ARG A 143 8.29 14.76 -8.75
CA ARG A 143 7.43 15.54 -7.82
C ARG A 143 8.22 16.13 -6.67
N TYR A 144 9.12 15.37 -6.04
CA TYR A 144 10.00 15.88 -4.97
C TYR A 144 10.90 17.02 -5.47
N ARG A 145 11.55 16.86 -6.65
CA ARG A 145 12.37 17.92 -7.25
C ARG A 145 11.56 19.20 -7.46
N SER A 146 10.33 19.10 -7.96
CA SER A 146 9.45 20.26 -8.16
C SER A 146 9.13 20.97 -6.85
N VAL A 147 8.86 20.23 -5.77
CA VAL A 147 8.63 20.80 -4.44
C VAL A 147 9.86 21.55 -3.94
N TYR A 148 11.04 20.94 -4.01
CA TYR A 148 12.30 21.58 -3.59
C TYR A 148 12.61 22.82 -4.41
N GLN A 149 12.44 22.78 -5.73
CA GLN A 149 12.63 23.95 -6.59
C GLN A 149 11.70 25.11 -6.20
N THR A 150 10.43 24.82 -5.93
CA THR A 150 9.45 25.82 -5.48
C THR A 150 9.85 26.43 -4.13
N CYS A 151 10.35 25.64 -3.20
CA CYS A 151 10.82 26.15 -1.92
C CYS A 151 12.06 27.03 -2.06
N LEU A 152 13.01 26.65 -2.91
CA LEU A 152 14.23 27.42 -3.14
C LEU A 152 13.96 28.77 -3.83
N THR A 153 13.05 28.81 -4.80
CA THR A 153 12.65 30.08 -5.46
C THR A 153 11.96 31.02 -4.48
N LYS A 154 11.03 30.52 -3.65
CA LYS A 154 10.38 31.34 -2.61
C LYS A 154 11.35 31.86 -1.55
N SER A 155 12.34 31.05 -1.16
CA SER A 155 13.39 31.47 -0.22
C SER A 155 14.31 32.54 -0.82
N GLY A 156 14.60 32.48 -2.14
CA GLY A 156 15.34 33.48 -2.87
C GLY A 156 14.62 34.84 -2.93
N GLU A 157 13.30 34.83 -3.09
CA GLU A 157 12.49 36.06 -3.05
C GLU A 157 12.42 36.71 -1.66
N LEU A 158 12.47 35.92 -0.60
CA LEU A 158 12.51 36.40 0.78
C LEU A 158 13.86 37.06 1.15
N THR A 159 14.96 36.64 0.56
CA THR A 159 16.28 37.22 0.82
C THR A 159 16.52 38.55 0.10
N VAL A 160 15.81 38.85 -0.98
CA VAL A 160 15.93 40.12 -1.71
C VAL A 160 15.21 41.28 -1.01
N ASN A 161 14.19 41.00 -0.17
CA ASN A 161 13.43 41.98 0.56
C ASN A 161 13.92 42.30 1.99
N ALA A 162 15.00 41.63 2.43
CA ALA A 162 15.62 41.91 3.74
C ALA A 162 16.77 42.93 3.64
N SER A 163 16.60 44.03 2.92
CA SER A 163 17.45 45.20 3.09
C SER A 163 17.00 45.97 4.34
N CYS A 164 17.55 45.56 5.48
CA CYS A 164 17.44 46.33 6.73
C CYS A 164 18.02 47.73 6.53
N PRO A 165 17.31 48.82 6.78
CA PRO A 165 17.89 50.16 6.76
C PRO A 165 18.88 50.26 7.90
N ARG A 166 20.16 50.48 7.59
CA ARG A 166 21.17 50.84 8.59
C ARG A 166 20.78 52.21 9.18
N GLY A 167 20.18 52.13 10.37
CA GLY A 167 20.03 53.30 11.21
C GLY A 167 21.42 53.84 11.60
N LYS A 168 21.68 55.09 11.20
CA LYS A 168 22.78 55.89 11.76
C LYS A 168 22.40 56.27 13.20
N HIS A 169 23.22 55.90 14.16
CA HIS A 169 23.67 56.77 15.26
C HIS A 169 24.90 56.14 15.89
#